data_4896a2e2571946cc813d3227b0e1f6ab
#
_entry.id   4896a2e2571946cc813d3227b0e1f6ab
#
_cell.length_a   1.000
_cell.length_b   1.000
_cell.length_c   1.000
_cell.angle_alpha   90.00
_cell.angle_beta   90.00
_cell.angle_gamma   90.00
#
_symmetry.space_group_name_H-M   'P 1'
#
loop_
_entity.id
_entity.type
_entity.pdbx_description
1 polymer ?
#
loop_
_entity_poly.entity_id
_entity_poly.type
_entity_poly.pdbx_seq_one_letter_code
_entity_poly.pdbx_strand_id
1 'polypeptide(L)'
;MSPQRWIKETNAIGIISKSGNSGGTYEHPDIAFEFASWISPEFNLYLITEFERLKQNESYQNKIDWSVRRELAKANYRIHTDSIKENIIPTLTEKQKLYVYANEADILNVALFGMTAKEWKDKNSTLDGNMRDYANIIQLVILSNLENLNSEMIAQGIEQKVRLERLNAIAKKQYSILQDSNGIKKIEELDNSQHQKLLS
;
A
#
# COMPACT_ATOMS: atom_id res chain seq x y z
N MET A 1 -19.17 -49.01 6.86
CA MET A 1 -20.13 -47.94 6.47
C MET A 1 -19.74 -47.47 5.08
N SER A 2 -20.72 -47.29 4.14
CA SER A 2 -20.37 -46.75 2.82
C SER A 2 -20.19 -45.20 2.91
N PRO A 3 -19.37 -44.59 2.04
CA PRO A 3 -19.21 -43.13 2.03
C PRO A 3 -20.52 -42.37 1.88
N GLN A 4 -21.44 -42.85 1.05
CA GLN A 4 -22.77 -42.25 0.87
C GLN A 4 -23.61 -42.25 2.13
N ARG A 5 -23.57 -43.35 2.89
CA ARG A 5 -24.29 -43.45 4.16
C ARG A 5 -23.72 -42.51 5.20
N TRP A 6 -22.38 -42.43 5.27
CA TRP A 6 -21.67 -41.49 6.16
C TRP A 6 -22.01 -40.02 5.85
N ILE A 7 -21.96 -39.62 4.58
CA ILE A 7 -22.30 -38.27 4.14
C ILE A 7 -23.74 -37.92 4.55
N LYS A 8 -24.66 -38.85 4.36
CA LYS A 8 -26.10 -38.64 4.72
C LYS A 8 -26.31 -38.52 6.22
N GLU A 9 -25.63 -39.35 7.01
CA GLU A 9 -25.79 -39.38 8.48
C GLU A 9 -25.11 -38.14 9.13
N THR A 10 -24.02 -37.63 8.56
CA THR A 10 -23.27 -36.48 9.08
C THR A 10 -23.67 -35.15 8.46
N ASN A 11 -24.52 -35.16 7.43
CA ASN A 11 -24.85 -33.97 6.62
C ASN A 11 -23.62 -33.25 6.08
N ALA A 12 -22.61 -34.00 5.63
CA ALA A 12 -21.35 -33.47 5.15
C ALA A 12 -21.53 -32.82 3.77
N ILE A 13 -21.41 -31.48 3.72
CA ILE A 13 -21.60 -30.67 2.50
C ILE A 13 -20.34 -30.59 1.60
N GLY A 14 -19.16 -30.88 2.13
CA GLY A 14 -17.89 -30.83 1.41
C GLY A 14 -17.53 -32.09 0.66
N ILE A 15 -18.33 -33.17 0.69
CA ILE A 15 -18.04 -34.47 0.08
C ILE A 15 -19.25 -34.98 -0.69
N ILE A 16 -19.04 -35.45 -1.91
CA ILE A 16 -20.05 -36.07 -2.76
C ILE A 16 -19.55 -37.43 -3.21
N SER A 17 -20.35 -38.50 -2.95
CA SER A 17 -20.02 -39.86 -3.37
C SER A 17 -21.06 -40.38 -4.38
N LYS A 18 -20.58 -40.90 -5.51
CA LYS A 18 -21.39 -41.52 -6.57
C LYS A 18 -21.02 -43.00 -6.68
N SER A 19 -22.01 -43.88 -6.74
CA SER A 19 -21.84 -45.30 -7.00
C SER A 19 -21.89 -45.61 -8.49
N GLY A 20 -21.30 -46.73 -8.93
CA GLY A 20 -21.32 -47.24 -10.29
C GLY A 20 -19.97 -47.29 -10.96
N ASN A 21 -19.95 -47.80 -12.23
CA ASN A 21 -18.70 -48.02 -12.98
C ASN A 21 -17.92 -46.72 -13.30
N SER A 22 -18.61 -45.57 -13.28
CA SER A 22 -18.03 -44.23 -13.38
C SER A 22 -18.21 -43.43 -12.09
N GLY A 23 -18.37 -44.13 -10.97
CA GLY A 23 -18.53 -43.53 -9.66
C GLY A 23 -17.20 -43.06 -9.07
N GLY A 24 -17.28 -42.35 -7.95
CA GLY A 24 -16.12 -41.85 -7.21
C GLY A 24 -16.57 -40.99 -6.03
N THR A 25 -15.60 -40.64 -5.20
CA THR A 25 -15.81 -39.66 -4.13
C THR A 25 -15.06 -38.37 -4.54
N TYR A 26 -15.82 -37.28 -4.52
CA TYR A 26 -15.34 -35.94 -4.84
C TYR A 26 -15.47 -35.10 -3.57
N GLU A 27 -14.45 -34.34 -3.26
CA GLU A 27 -14.37 -33.58 -2.03
C GLU A 27 -13.85 -32.18 -2.27
N HIS A 28 -14.12 -31.28 -1.32
CA HIS A 28 -13.53 -29.93 -1.33
C HIS A 28 -12.00 -30.05 -1.30
N PRO A 29 -11.25 -29.19 -2.02
CA PRO A 29 -9.78 -29.24 -2.03
C PRO A 29 -9.13 -29.34 -0.65
N ASP A 30 -9.62 -28.60 0.34
CA ASP A 30 -9.07 -28.62 1.71
C ASP A 30 -9.20 -30.00 2.36
N ILE A 31 -10.34 -30.71 2.13
CA ILE A 31 -10.55 -32.08 2.62
C ILE A 31 -9.62 -33.05 1.88
N ALA A 32 -9.45 -32.86 0.56
CA ALA A 32 -8.55 -33.68 -0.24
C ALA A 32 -7.10 -33.52 0.19
N PHE A 33 -6.65 -32.30 0.50
CA PHE A 33 -5.31 -32.04 1.04
C PHE A 33 -5.10 -32.68 2.41
N GLU A 34 -6.06 -32.55 3.31
CA GLU A 34 -6.01 -33.16 4.64
C GLU A 34 -5.93 -34.70 4.53
N PHE A 35 -6.77 -35.29 3.68
CA PHE A 35 -6.78 -36.71 3.44
C PHE A 35 -5.47 -37.23 2.82
N ALA A 36 -4.94 -36.51 1.84
CA ALA A 36 -3.65 -36.83 1.23
C ALA A 36 -2.49 -36.72 2.24
N SER A 37 -2.50 -35.71 3.10
CA SER A 37 -1.51 -35.55 4.18
C SER A 37 -1.57 -36.68 5.20
N TRP A 38 -2.76 -37.20 5.47
CA TRP A 38 -2.94 -38.35 6.37
C TRP A 38 -2.44 -39.67 5.77
N ILE A 39 -2.62 -39.87 4.45
CA ILE A 39 -2.20 -41.08 3.74
C ILE A 39 -0.67 -41.08 3.49
N SER A 40 -0.09 -39.95 3.15
CA SER A 40 1.33 -39.81 2.79
C SER A 40 2.03 -38.79 3.67
N PRO A 41 2.87 -39.25 4.61
CA PRO A 41 3.75 -38.37 5.38
C PRO A 41 4.68 -37.52 4.50
N GLU A 42 5.11 -38.05 3.35
CA GLU A 42 5.93 -37.33 2.37
C GLU A 42 5.18 -36.17 1.75
N PHE A 43 3.88 -36.37 1.43
CA PHE A 43 3.03 -35.31 0.92
C PHE A 43 2.79 -34.22 1.97
N ASN A 44 2.58 -34.59 3.23
CA ASN A 44 2.47 -33.64 4.33
C ASN A 44 3.75 -32.79 4.48
N LEU A 45 4.91 -33.43 4.44
CA LEU A 45 6.21 -32.73 4.50
C LEU A 45 6.38 -31.79 3.30
N TYR A 46 5.98 -32.21 2.10
CA TYR A 46 5.99 -31.37 0.91
C TYR A 46 5.11 -30.13 1.08
N LEU A 47 3.88 -30.27 1.59
CA LEU A 47 2.97 -29.15 1.84
C LEU A 47 3.56 -28.13 2.83
N ILE A 48 4.16 -28.63 3.92
CA ILE A 48 4.83 -27.78 4.92
C ILE A 48 5.97 -26.99 4.26
N THR A 49 6.83 -27.67 3.49
CA THR A 49 7.97 -27.06 2.82
C THR A 49 7.52 -25.98 1.80
N GLU A 50 6.49 -26.28 1.00
CA GLU A 50 5.95 -25.33 0.04
C GLU A 50 5.28 -24.13 0.73
N PHE A 51 4.58 -24.34 1.82
CA PHE A 51 4.01 -23.26 2.62
C PHE A 51 5.09 -22.34 3.18
N GLU A 52 6.16 -22.91 3.75
CA GLU A 52 7.29 -22.12 4.24
C GLU A 52 7.97 -21.34 3.12
N ARG A 53 8.18 -21.98 1.94
CA ARG A 53 8.75 -21.33 0.75
C ARG A 53 7.90 -20.15 0.28
N LEU A 54 6.59 -20.33 0.19
CA LEU A 54 5.64 -19.28 -0.20
C LEU A 54 5.64 -18.13 0.80
N LYS A 55 5.66 -18.43 2.09
CA LYS A 55 5.70 -17.43 3.16
C LYS A 55 7.02 -16.63 3.17
N GLN A 56 8.15 -17.29 2.91
CA GLN A 56 9.44 -16.61 2.74
C GLN A 56 9.44 -15.70 1.51
N ASN A 57 8.91 -16.16 0.37
CA ASN A 57 8.80 -15.36 -0.84
C ASN A 57 7.89 -14.14 -0.64
N GLU A 58 6.73 -14.30 0.01
CA GLU A 58 5.83 -13.20 0.35
C GLU A 58 6.55 -12.14 1.22
N SER A 59 7.26 -12.57 2.25
CA SER A 59 8.06 -11.69 3.11
C SER A 59 9.17 -10.97 2.34
N TYR A 60 9.83 -11.64 1.39
CA TYR A 60 10.89 -11.07 0.58
C TYR A 60 10.35 -10.02 -0.41
N GLN A 61 9.23 -10.30 -1.09
CA GLN A 61 8.58 -9.35 -1.99
C GLN A 61 8.12 -8.09 -1.24
N ASN A 62 7.50 -8.25 -0.07
CA ASN A 62 7.07 -7.13 0.77
C ASN A 62 8.25 -6.24 1.20
N LYS A 63 9.42 -6.82 1.52
CA LYS A 63 10.63 -6.05 1.83
C LYS A 63 11.17 -5.29 0.63
N ILE A 64 11.15 -5.90 -0.57
CA ILE A 64 11.58 -5.23 -1.80
C ILE A 64 10.66 -4.06 -2.12
N ASP A 65 9.35 -4.26 -2.13
CA ASP A 65 8.37 -3.22 -2.42
C ASP A 65 8.52 -2.03 -1.47
N TRP A 66 8.68 -2.30 -0.18
CA TRP A 66 8.88 -1.26 0.81
C TRP A 66 10.21 -0.51 0.61
N SER A 67 11.29 -1.22 0.30
CA SER A 67 12.59 -0.59 0.03
C SER A 67 12.58 0.28 -1.21
N VAL A 68 11.96 -0.18 -2.30
CA VAL A 68 11.82 0.58 -3.54
C VAL A 68 10.98 1.85 -3.33
N ARG A 69 9.83 1.73 -2.66
CA ARG A 69 8.97 2.89 -2.33
C ARG A 69 9.72 3.92 -1.49
N ARG A 70 10.49 3.46 -0.51
CA ARG A 70 11.31 4.35 0.35
C ARG A 70 12.40 5.07 -0.42
N GLU A 71 13.11 4.38 -1.31
CA GLU A 71 14.16 5.01 -2.13
C GLU A 71 13.59 6.00 -3.15
N LEU A 72 12.44 5.71 -3.76
CA LEU A 72 11.74 6.65 -4.63
C LEU A 72 11.28 7.90 -3.87
N ALA A 73 10.71 7.73 -2.67
CA ALA A 73 10.31 8.86 -1.83
C ALA A 73 11.51 9.72 -1.41
N LYS A 74 12.66 9.11 -1.09
CA LYS A 74 13.90 9.85 -0.81
C LYS A 74 14.41 10.62 -2.02
N ALA A 75 14.39 10.01 -3.21
CA ALA A 75 14.82 10.65 -4.45
C ALA A 75 13.96 11.88 -4.76
N ASN A 76 12.65 11.77 -4.68
CA ASN A 76 11.72 12.88 -4.90
C ASN A 76 11.89 13.99 -3.85
N TYR A 77 12.01 13.62 -2.58
CA TYR A 77 12.30 14.58 -1.52
C TYR A 77 13.61 15.34 -1.77
N ARG A 78 14.65 14.64 -2.25
CA ARG A 78 15.94 15.27 -2.59
C ARG A 78 15.80 16.26 -3.74
N ILE A 79 15.13 15.90 -4.83
CA ILE A 79 14.86 16.78 -5.96
C ILE A 79 14.14 18.05 -5.48
N HIS A 80 13.12 17.89 -4.64
CA HIS A 80 12.37 19.01 -4.09
C HIS A 80 13.23 19.92 -3.19
N THR A 81 14.03 19.34 -2.28
CA THR A 81 14.90 20.11 -1.38
C THR A 81 16.04 20.80 -2.10
N ASP A 82 16.62 20.18 -3.14
CA ASP A 82 17.65 20.80 -3.95
C ASP A 82 17.08 22.00 -4.73
N SER A 83 15.87 21.90 -5.29
CA SER A 83 15.19 23.04 -5.94
C SER A 83 14.95 24.22 -4.98
N ILE A 84 14.53 23.95 -3.73
CA ILE A 84 14.41 24.98 -2.70
C ILE A 84 15.75 25.64 -2.41
N LYS A 85 16.81 24.83 -2.27
CA LYS A 85 18.15 25.30 -1.98
C LYS A 85 18.71 26.21 -3.08
N GLU A 86 18.48 25.86 -4.32
CA GLU A 86 19.02 26.57 -5.47
C GLU A 86 18.23 27.84 -5.81
N ASN A 87 16.90 27.79 -5.68
CA ASN A 87 16.06 28.85 -6.23
C ASN A 87 15.39 29.73 -5.14
N ILE A 88 15.15 29.22 -3.93
CA ILE A 88 14.47 29.96 -2.86
C ILE A 88 15.46 30.48 -1.83
N ILE A 89 16.35 29.65 -1.30
CA ILE A 89 17.27 30.03 -0.22
C ILE A 89 18.13 31.29 -0.53
N PRO A 90 18.65 31.50 -1.75
CA PRO A 90 19.44 32.68 -2.06
C PRO A 90 18.70 34.00 -1.90
N THR A 91 17.36 33.98 -1.98
CA THR A 91 16.51 35.19 -1.88
C THR A 91 16.06 35.49 -0.46
N LEU A 92 16.35 34.59 0.52
CA LEU A 92 15.84 34.65 1.88
C LEU A 92 16.82 35.26 2.89
N THR A 93 16.26 35.89 3.91
CA THR A 93 17.01 36.31 5.11
C THR A 93 17.36 35.10 5.99
N GLU A 94 18.35 35.19 6.87
CA GLU A 94 18.77 34.11 7.75
C GLU A 94 17.61 33.56 8.64
N LYS A 95 16.71 34.43 9.09
CA LYS A 95 15.52 34.00 9.84
C LYS A 95 14.53 33.19 9.01
N GLN A 96 14.35 33.54 7.75
CA GLN A 96 13.43 32.84 6.84
C GLN A 96 13.98 31.47 6.44
N LYS A 97 15.31 31.31 6.32
CA LYS A 97 15.95 30.03 6.00
C LYS A 97 15.65 28.94 7.00
N LEU A 98 15.41 29.29 8.27
CA LEU A 98 15.10 28.31 9.33
C LEU A 98 13.79 27.54 9.09
N TYR A 99 12.83 28.15 8.40
CA TYR A 99 11.48 27.61 8.24
C TYR A 99 11.13 27.25 6.79
N VAL A 100 11.98 27.58 5.82
CA VAL A 100 11.65 27.44 4.39
C VAL A 100 11.29 26.01 4.02
N TYR A 101 12.04 25.04 4.48
CA TYR A 101 11.77 23.63 4.15
C TYR A 101 10.47 23.13 4.76
N ALA A 102 10.14 23.55 5.99
CA ALA A 102 8.86 23.23 6.61
C ALA A 102 7.70 23.88 5.87
N ASN A 103 7.82 25.15 5.51
CA ASN A 103 6.81 25.90 4.77
C ASN A 103 6.56 25.29 3.38
N GLU A 104 7.63 24.92 2.66
CA GLU A 104 7.51 24.29 1.35
C GLU A 104 6.91 22.87 1.43
N ALA A 105 7.25 22.11 2.48
CA ALA A 105 6.60 20.82 2.73
C ALA A 105 5.11 20.98 3.06
N ASP A 106 4.75 22.02 3.81
CA ASP A 106 3.36 22.31 4.17
C ASP A 106 2.50 22.74 2.97
N ILE A 107 3.08 23.37 1.94
CA ILE A 107 2.35 23.63 0.69
C ILE A 107 1.86 22.32 0.07
N LEU A 108 2.70 21.31 0.00
CA LEU A 108 2.35 20.00 -0.53
C LEU A 108 1.31 19.30 0.35
N ASN A 109 1.49 19.40 1.67
CA ASN A 109 0.55 18.83 2.63
C ASN A 109 -0.84 19.48 2.52
N VAL A 110 -0.90 20.81 2.46
CA VAL A 110 -2.16 21.55 2.29
C VAL A 110 -2.79 21.28 0.93
N ALA A 111 -1.98 21.20 -0.14
CA ALA A 111 -2.49 20.92 -1.48
C ALA A 111 -3.16 19.54 -1.59
N LEU A 112 -2.62 18.54 -0.91
CA LEU A 112 -3.09 17.16 -0.99
C LEU A 112 -4.07 16.79 0.14
N PHE A 113 -3.73 17.12 1.39
CA PHE A 113 -4.47 16.68 2.58
C PHE A 113 -5.36 17.78 3.18
N GLY A 114 -5.24 19.02 2.69
CA GLY A 114 -6.01 20.16 3.19
C GLY A 114 -5.58 20.72 4.55
N MET A 115 -4.41 20.30 5.07
CA MET A 115 -3.89 20.72 6.37
C MET A 115 -2.36 20.68 6.41
N THR A 116 -1.77 21.46 7.32
CA THR A 116 -0.33 21.47 7.60
C THR A 116 0.07 20.26 8.44
N ALA A 117 1.38 19.97 8.49
CA ALA A 117 1.92 18.92 9.35
C ALA A 117 1.59 19.15 10.83
N LYS A 118 1.63 20.41 11.27
CA LYS A 118 1.28 20.81 12.65
C LYS A 118 -0.20 20.56 12.96
N GLU A 119 -1.12 21.02 12.09
CA GLU A 119 -2.56 20.80 12.27
C GLU A 119 -2.92 19.31 12.34
N TRP A 120 -2.25 18.50 11.52
CA TRP A 120 -2.44 17.06 11.56
C TRP A 120 -1.96 16.47 12.90
N LYS A 121 -0.78 16.86 13.38
CA LYS A 121 -0.23 16.36 14.66
C LYS A 121 -1.08 16.77 15.85
N ASP A 122 -1.59 18.00 15.84
CA ASP A 122 -2.49 18.51 16.89
C ASP A 122 -3.80 17.69 16.96
N LYS A 123 -4.35 17.28 15.79
CA LYS A 123 -5.54 16.43 15.69
C LYS A 123 -5.29 14.96 16.03
N ASN A 124 -4.05 14.49 15.85
CA ASN A 124 -3.66 13.09 16.00
C ASN A 124 -2.50 12.94 17.01
N SER A 125 -2.63 13.58 18.16
CA SER A 125 -1.57 13.65 19.19
C SER A 125 -1.14 12.28 19.73
N THR A 126 -2.00 11.26 19.65
CA THR A 126 -1.73 9.89 20.11
C THR A 126 -1.02 9.02 19.07
N LEU A 127 -0.95 9.46 17.80
CA LEU A 127 -0.31 8.71 16.74
C LEU A 127 1.18 9.05 16.63
N ASP A 128 2.01 8.03 16.48
CA ASP A 128 3.42 8.19 16.18
C ASP A 128 3.66 8.48 14.70
N GLY A 129 4.77 9.17 14.38
CA GLY A 129 5.10 9.49 12.98
C GLY A 129 4.48 10.78 12.48
N ASN A 130 4.31 10.86 11.18
CA ASN A 130 3.81 12.04 10.46
C ASN A 130 2.65 11.68 9.52
N MET A 131 2.00 12.69 8.96
CA MET A 131 0.84 12.54 8.08
C MET A 131 1.09 11.61 6.88
N ARG A 132 2.31 11.61 6.35
CA ARG A 132 2.68 10.79 5.17
C ARG A 132 2.76 9.29 5.49
N ASP A 133 3.02 8.96 6.76
CA ASP A 133 3.08 7.56 7.22
C ASP A 133 1.68 6.91 7.23
N TYR A 134 0.63 7.74 7.26
CA TYR A 134 -0.78 7.32 7.23
C TYR A 134 -1.47 7.56 5.87
N ALA A 135 -0.71 7.99 4.88
CA ALA A 135 -1.23 8.22 3.55
C ALA A 135 -1.45 6.90 2.80
N ASN A 136 -2.58 6.77 2.09
CA ASN A 136 -2.82 5.64 1.21
C ASN A 136 -1.96 5.72 -0.07
N ILE A 137 -1.94 4.65 -0.86
CA ILE A 137 -1.08 4.55 -2.03
C ILE A 137 -1.38 5.62 -3.09
N ILE A 138 -2.67 5.97 -3.28
CA ILE A 138 -3.07 7.05 -4.20
C ILE A 138 -2.46 8.37 -3.74
N GLN A 139 -2.56 8.68 -2.46
CA GLN A 139 -2.01 9.90 -1.88
C GLN A 139 -0.49 9.95 -2.00
N LEU A 140 0.21 8.84 -1.80
CA LEU A 140 1.67 8.78 -1.96
C LEU A 140 2.12 8.98 -3.41
N VAL A 141 1.39 8.42 -4.38
CA VAL A 141 1.65 8.64 -5.81
C VAL A 141 1.44 10.11 -6.18
N ILE A 142 0.32 10.70 -5.72
CA ILE A 142 0.03 12.11 -5.97
C ILE A 142 1.09 13.00 -5.33
N LEU A 143 1.46 12.73 -4.07
CA LEU A 143 2.49 13.50 -3.36
C LEU A 143 3.82 13.54 -4.13
N SER A 144 4.27 12.39 -4.63
CA SER A 144 5.47 12.26 -5.46
C SER A 144 5.39 13.14 -6.71
N ASN A 145 4.25 13.13 -7.41
CA ASN A 145 4.03 13.97 -8.57
C ASN A 145 4.00 15.46 -8.20
N LEU A 146 3.38 15.82 -7.08
CA LEU A 146 3.33 17.21 -6.61
C LEU A 146 4.73 17.72 -6.20
N GLU A 147 5.58 16.88 -5.60
CA GLU A 147 6.96 17.23 -5.26
C GLU A 147 7.76 17.62 -6.53
N ASN A 148 7.65 16.83 -7.59
CA ASN A 148 8.31 17.13 -8.86
C ASN A 148 7.77 18.39 -9.53
N LEU A 149 6.44 18.54 -9.58
CA LEU A 149 5.81 19.73 -10.17
C LEU A 149 6.12 21.00 -9.37
N ASN A 150 6.15 20.91 -8.04
CA ASN A 150 6.53 22.05 -7.21
C ASN A 150 7.97 22.45 -7.43
N SER A 151 8.89 21.50 -7.58
CA SER A 151 10.30 21.76 -7.88
C SER A 151 10.47 22.54 -9.18
N GLU A 152 9.74 22.16 -10.23
CA GLU A 152 9.74 22.86 -11.52
C GLU A 152 9.14 24.26 -11.39
N MET A 153 8.03 24.42 -10.69
CA MET A 153 7.42 25.74 -10.46
C MET A 153 8.30 26.66 -9.62
N ILE A 154 9.07 26.11 -8.66
CA ILE A 154 10.08 26.84 -7.89
C ILE A 154 11.19 27.34 -8.83
N ALA A 155 11.73 26.48 -9.70
CA ALA A 155 12.75 26.84 -10.67
C ALA A 155 12.30 27.93 -11.65
N GLN A 156 11.00 27.95 -11.99
CA GLN A 156 10.37 29.00 -12.80
C GLN A 156 10.08 30.30 -12.03
N GLY A 157 10.37 30.36 -10.74
CA GLY A 157 10.11 31.53 -9.89
C GLY A 157 8.64 31.81 -9.62
N ILE A 158 7.76 30.80 -9.73
CA ILE A 158 6.33 30.97 -9.49
C ILE A 158 6.07 31.20 -7.99
N GLU A 159 5.30 32.24 -7.70
CA GLU A 159 4.97 32.64 -6.33
C GLU A 159 4.27 31.52 -5.56
N GLN A 160 4.55 31.39 -4.27
CA GLN A 160 4.09 30.33 -3.38
C GLN A 160 2.56 30.16 -3.39
N LYS A 161 1.81 31.26 -3.33
CA LYS A 161 0.35 31.23 -3.36
C LYS A 161 -0.20 30.61 -4.66
N VAL A 162 0.38 31.01 -5.80
CA VAL A 162 0.02 30.48 -7.11
C VAL A 162 0.37 29.01 -7.23
N ARG A 163 1.53 28.60 -6.69
CA ARG A 163 1.93 27.19 -6.64
C ARG A 163 0.93 26.35 -5.84
N LEU A 164 0.54 26.80 -4.65
CA LEU A 164 -0.46 26.12 -3.82
C LEU A 164 -1.79 25.90 -4.57
N GLU A 165 -2.30 26.94 -5.21
CA GLU A 165 -3.57 26.84 -5.97
C GLU A 165 -3.47 25.83 -7.12
N ARG A 166 -2.38 25.86 -7.88
CA ARG A 166 -2.12 24.92 -8.99
C ARG A 166 -1.96 23.49 -8.50
N LEU A 167 -1.17 23.27 -7.45
CA LEU A 167 -0.93 21.97 -6.86
C LEU A 167 -2.21 21.34 -6.31
N ASN A 168 -3.06 22.14 -5.65
CA ASN A 168 -4.36 21.68 -5.16
C ASN A 168 -5.29 21.25 -6.31
N ALA A 169 -5.36 22.04 -7.38
CA ALA A 169 -6.13 21.68 -8.56
C ALA A 169 -5.65 20.37 -9.21
N ILE A 170 -4.32 20.20 -9.32
CA ILE A 170 -3.68 19.00 -9.85
C ILE A 170 -3.94 17.80 -8.93
N ALA A 171 -3.80 17.95 -7.61
CA ALA A 171 -4.07 16.91 -6.63
C ALA A 171 -5.50 16.36 -6.77
N LYS A 172 -6.49 17.26 -6.81
CA LYS A 172 -7.91 16.88 -7.00
C LYS A 172 -8.15 16.11 -8.30
N LYS A 173 -7.56 16.60 -9.40
CA LYS A 173 -7.69 15.95 -10.71
C LYS A 173 -7.04 14.56 -10.71
N GLN A 174 -5.81 14.44 -10.19
CA GLN A 174 -5.13 13.17 -10.11
C GLN A 174 -5.86 12.18 -9.20
N TYR A 175 -6.38 12.65 -8.06
CA TYR A 175 -7.13 11.81 -7.13
C TYR A 175 -8.37 11.21 -7.81
N SER A 176 -9.16 12.00 -8.54
CA SER A 176 -10.33 11.49 -9.27
C SER A 176 -9.96 10.47 -10.34
N ILE A 177 -8.87 10.68 -11.08
CA ILE A 177 -8.41 9.74 -12.13
C ILE A 177 -7.91 8.42 -11.51
N LEU A 178 -7.10 8.52 -10.45
CA LEU A 178 -6.48 7.35 -9.83
C LEU A 178 -7.48 6.49 -9.05
N GLN A 179 -8.49 7.12 -8.44
CA GLN A 179 -9.55 6.42 -7.73
C GLN A 179 -10.39 5.52 -8.65
N ASP A 180 -10.53 5.87 -9.92
CA ASP A 180 -11.24 5.07 -10.92
C ASP A 180 -10.37 3.99 -11.58
N SER A 181 -9.07 4.00 -11.32
CA SER A 181 -8.11 3.06 -11.92
C SER A 181 -8.25 1.64 -11.31
N ASN A 182 -8.61 0.67 -12.16
CA ASN A 182 -8.70 -0.73 -11.74
C ASN A 182 -7.37 -1.31 -11.23
N GLY A 183 -6.23 -0.82 -11.70
CA GLY A 183 -4.91 -1.23 -11.25
C GLY A 183 -4.64 -0.81 -9.80
N ILE A 184 -5.02 0.41 -9.46
CA ILE A 184 -4.82 0.96 -8.11
C ILE A 184 -5.79 0.32 -7.11
N LYS A 185 -7.04 0.06 -7.49
CA LYS A 185 -8.00 -0.68 -6.66
C LYS A 185 -7.47 -2.05 -6.25
N LYS A 186 -6.85 -2.78 -7.18
CA LYS A 186 -6.19 -4.06 -6.88
C LYS A 186 -5.04 -3.92 -5.88
N ILE A 187 -4.24 -2.85 -5.98
CA ILE A 187 -3.12 -2.61 -5.07
C ILE A 187 -3.66 -2.22 -3.68
N GLU A 188 -4.71 -1.41 -3.59
CA GLU A 188 -5.35 -1.06 -2.31
C GLU A 188 -6.00 -2.29 -1.64
N GLU A 189 -6.63 -3.17 -2.41
CA GLU A 189 -7.16 -4.44 -1.90
C GLU A 189 -6.06 -5.35 -1.33
N LEU A 190 -4.91 -5.42 -1.98
CA LEU A 190 -3.75 -6.16 -1.51
C LEU A 190 -3.15 -5.53 -0.23
N ASP A 191 -3.03 -4.22 -0.19
CA ASP A 191 -2.49 -3.48 0.97
C ASP A 191 -3.41 -3.63 2.20
N ASN A 192 -4.72 -3.49 2.03
CA ASN A 192 -5.71 -3.70 3.08
C ASN A 192 -5.76 -5.15 3.58
N SER A 193 -5.62 -6.13 2.69
CA SER A 193 -5.59 -7.55 3.06
C SER A 193 -4.33 -7.92 3.87
N GLN A 194 -3.21 -7.25 3.61
CA GLN A 194 -1.98 -7.42 4.37
C GLN A 194 -2.06 -6.77 5.76
N HIS A 195 -2.67 -5.58 5.87
CA HIS A 195 -2.89 -4.92 7.17
C HIS A 195 -3.80 -5.74 8.10
N GLN A 196 -4.85 -6.35 7.57
CA GLN A 196 -5.73 -7.21 8.36
C GLN A 196 -5.05 -8.50 8.85
N LYS A 197 -4.15 -9.08 8.05
CA LYS A 197 -3.38 -10.27 8.44
C LYS A 197 -2.30 -10.00 9.51
N LEU A 198 -1.85 -8.76 9.64
CA LEU A 198 -0.87 -8.36 10.67
C LEU A 198 -1.54 -8.05 12.02
N LEU A 199 -2.87 -7.87 12.05
CA LEU A 199 -3.65 -7.57 13.24
C LEU A 199 -4.42 -8.79 13.80
N SER A 200 -4.38 -9.91 13.10
CA SER A 200 -4.96 -11.21 13.50
C SER A 200 -3.89 -12.17 13.99
#